data_470010c51a4bd53d8cd62d370f01d4c8
#
_entry.id   470010c51a4bd53d8cd62d370f01d4c8
#
_cell.length_a   1.000
_cell.length_b   1.000
_cell.length_c   1.000
_cell.angle_alpha   90.00
_cell.angle_beta   90.00
_cell.angle_gamma   90.00
#
_symmetry.space_group_name_H-M   'P 1'
#
loop_
_entity.id
_entity.type
_entity.pdbx_description
1 polymer ?
#
loop_
_entity_poly.entity_id
_entity_poly.type
_entity_poly.pdbx_seq_one_letter_code
_entity_poly.pdbx_strand_id
1 'polypeptide(L)'
;VVRFHDQGRSPLVYHQGAYSCVMPHPSLQVKQTEQNGVDQTHYGHLYNNVCYLMSRAFKAYQTDYIPKQMASGFRTSESRLLLVLASGTASSKEDLPRDIAMPMQEVERSAEILKFEGLLVDHDNLYALTEKGKQTAQYLFDIADSHQNEVFKKYSEEQKDIFITMLRDFAGVA
;
A
#
# COMPACT_ATOMS: atom_id res chain seq x y z
N VAL A 1 -0.52 1.36 42.53
CA VAL A 1 0.25 0.24 41.95
C VAL A 1 -0.77 -0.77 41.45
N VAL A 2 -1.12 -0.69 40.18
CA VAL A 2 -2.02 -1.66 39.52
C VAL A 2 -1.13 -2.57 38.67
N ARG A 3 -1.06 -3.85 39.05
CA ARG A 3 -0.37 -4.89 38.27
C ARG A 3 -1.31 -5.33 37.14
N PHE A 4 -0.93 -5.09 35.89
CA PHE A 4 -1.53 -5.73 34.73
C PHE A 4 -1.02 -7.16 34.65
N HIS A 5 -1.94 -8.11 34.66
CA HIS A 5 -1.67 -9.52 34.38
C HIS A 5 -1.43 -9.68 32.89
N ASP A 6 -0.22 -10.10 32.57
CA ASP A 6 0.20 -10.55 31.24
C ASP A 6 -0.49 -11.89 30.95
N GLN A 7 -1.50 -11.88 30.09
CA GLN A 7 -2.07 -13.08 29.51
C GLN A 7 -1.48 -13.30 28.13
N GLY A 8 -0.57 -14.26 28.08
CA GLY A 8 0.20 -14.73 26.95
C GLY A 8 -0.51 -14.71 25.59
N ARG A 9 -0.12 -13.81 24.73
CA ARG A 9 -0.34 -13.90 23.30
C ARG A 9 0.88 -14.59 22.68
N SER A 10 0.68 -15.79 22.21
CA SER A 10 1.64 -16.49 21.35
C SER A 10 2.03 -15.60 20.17
N PRO A 11 3.29 -15.59 19.75
CA PRO A 11 3.71 -14.83 18.58
C PRO A 11 3.00 -15.40 17.35
N LEU A 12 2.20 -14.57 16.69
CA LEU A 12 1.61 -14.87 15.40
C LEU A 12 2.74 -15.09 14.38
N VAL A 13 2.96 -16.34 14.03
CA VAL A 13 3.82 -16.73 12.92
C VAL A 13 3.16 -16.20 11.65
N TYR A 14 3.76 -15.17 11.05
CA TYR A 14 3.36 -14.64 9.76
C TYR A 14 3.66 -15.68 8.67
N HIS A 15 2.64 -16.44 8.28
CA HIS A 15 2.69 -17.08 6.97
C HIS A 15 2.55 -15.98 5.92
N GLN A 16 3.64 -15.68 5.25
CA GLN A 16 3.62 -14.94 3.99
C GLN A 16 2.77 -15.76 3.00
N GLY A 17 1.50 -15.40 2.90
CA GLY A 17 0.63 -15.89 1.84
C GLY A 17 1.19 -15.36 0.51
N ALA A 18 1.91 -16.21 -0.20
CA ALA A 18 2.29 -15.97 -1.57
C ALA A 18 1.01 -15.76 -2.38
N TYR A 19 0.77 -14.54 -2.85
CA TYR A 19 -0.17 -14.31 -3.94
C TYR A 19 0.43 -14.95 -5.20
N SER A 20 0.27 -16.26 -5.31
CA SER A 20 0.53 -16.98 -6.54
C SER A 20 -0.68 -16.79 -7.45
N CYS A 21 -0.68 -15.70 -8.20
CA CYS A 21 -1.49 -15.60 -9.39
C CYS A 21 -0.82 -16.49 -10.46
N VAL A 22 -0.91 -17.80 -10.29
CA VAL A 22 -0.51 -18.75 -11.32
C VAL A 22 -1.65 -18.80 -12.33
N MET A 23 -1.59 -17.93 -13.33
CA MET A 23 -2.24 -18.21 -14.60
C MET A 23 -1.64 -19.52 -15.13
N PRO A 24 -2.44 -20.50 -15.57
CA PRO A 24 -1.91 -21.68 -16.23
C PRO A 24 -1.26 -21.23 -17.54
N HIS A 25 0.05 -21.05 -17.54
CA HIS A 25 0.81 -20.92 -18.77
C HIS A 25 0.68 -22.23 -19.55
N PRO A 26 0.25 -22.17 -20.82
CA PRO A 26 0.40 -23.31 -21.69
C PRO A 26 1.87 -23.70 -21.66
N SER A 27 2.14 -24.97 -21.41
CA SER A 27 3.47 -25.53 -21.28
C SER A 27 4.35 -25.13 -22.47
N LEU A 28 5.11 -24.06 -22.30
CA LEU A 28 6.26 -23.79 -23.16
C LEU A 28 7.26 -24.88 -22.87
N GLN A 29 7.30 -25.88 -23.74
CA GLN A 29 8.45 -26.79 -23.82
C GLN A 29 9.66 -25.94 -24.19
N VAL A 30 10.41 -25.51 -23.17
CA VAL A 30 11.72 -24.92 -23.37
C VAL A 30 12.60 -26.05 -23.91
N LYS A 31 12.75 -26.10 -25.23
CA LYS A 31 13.84 -26.87 -25.83
C LYS A 31 15.13 -26.32 -25.21
N GLN A 32 15.85 -27.17 -24.49
CA GLN A 32 17.23 -26.89 -24.09
C GLN A 32 18.05 -26.71 -25.37
N THR A 33 18.10 -25.48 -25.84
CA THR A 33 19.02 -25.06 -26.87
C THR A 33 20.28 -24.57 -26.15
N GLU A 34 21.41 -25.13 -26.55
CA GLU A 34 22.77 -24.89 -26.09
C GLU A 34 23.02 -23.45 -25.62
N GLN A 35 23.81 -23.32 -24.55
CA GLN A 35 24.34 -22.07 -23.98
C GLN A 35 25.23 -21.34 -24.99
N ASN A 36 24.62 -20.83 -26.04
CA ASN A 36 25.26 -19.87 -26.93
C ASN A 36 24.97 -18.47 -26.38
N GLY A 37 26.03 -17.74 -26.12
CA GLY A 37 26.05 -16.46 -25.42
C GLY A 37 24.84 -15.59 -25.68
N VAL A 38 24.02 -15.44 -24.67
CA VAL A 38 22.94 -14.45 -24.65
C VAL A 38 23.63 -13.10 -24.81
N ASP A 39 23.40 -12.43 -25.93
CA ASP A 39 23.90 -11.08 -26.15
C ASP A 39 23.42 -10.15 -25.04
N GLN A 40 24.28 -9.88 -24.07
CA GLN A 40 23.99 -9.03 -22.92
C GLN A 40 23.61 -7.59 -23.32
N THR A 41 23.91 -7.20 -24.55
CA THR A 41 23.56 -5.86 -25.06
C THR A 41 22.04 -5.65 -25.17
N HIS A 42 21.25 -6.73 -25.36
CA HIS A 42 19.79 -6.66 -25.43
C HIS A 42 19.13 -6.40 -24.08
N TYR A 43 19.77 -6.75 -22.97
CA TYR A 43 19.23 -6.56 -21.61
C TYR A 43 19.73 -5.29 -20.93
N GLY A 44 20.64 -4.53 -21.56
CA GLY A 44 21.17 -3.27 -21.03
C GLY A 44 20.14 -2.16 -20.84
N HIS A 45 18.93 -2.33 -21.42
CA HIS A 45 17.83 -1.38 -21.29
C HIS A 45 16.88 -1.68 -20.12
N LEU A 46 17.11 -2.73 -19.31
CA LEU A 46 16.23 -3.08 -18.20
C LEU A 46 16.07 -1.93 -17.20
N TYR A 47 17.14 -1.19 -16.92
CA TYR A 47 17.11 -0.01 -16.04
C TYR A 47 16.40 1.21 -16.64
N ASN A 48 16.02 1.15 -17.92
CA ASN A 48 15.16 2.14 -18.57
C ASN A 48 13.73 1.60 -18.79
N ASN A 49 13.46 0.38 -18.34
CA ASN A 49 12.13 -0.22 -18.47
C ASN A 49 11.24 0.25 -17.30
N VAL A 50 10.15 0.95 -17.63
CA VAL A 50 9.23 1.53 -16.65
C VAL A 50 8.65 0.46 -15.71
N CYS A 51 8.18 -0.67 -16.25
CA CYS A 51 7.60 -1.74 -15.43
C CYS A 51 8.60 -2.32 -14.43
N TYR A 52 9.84 -2.50 -14.85
CA TYR A 52 10.91 -2.95 -13.97
C TYR A 52 11.24 -1.93 -12.88
N LEU A 53 11.34 -0.65 -13.25
CA LEU A 53 11.60 0.42 -12.29
C LEU A 53 10.45 0.60 -11.30
N MET A 54 9.21 0.48 -11.74
CA MET A 54 8.04 0.50 -10.85
C MET A 54 8.07 -0.66 -9.85
N SER A 55 8.41 -1.87 -10.28
CA SER A 55 8.54 -3.02 -9.39
C SER A 55 9.63 -2.79 -8.33
N ARG A 56 10.75 -2.19 -8.73
CA ARG A 56 11.82 -1.83 -7.80
C ARG A 56 11.42 -0.71 -6.84
N ALA A 57 10.76 0.33 -7.35
CA ALA A 57 10.25 1.43 -6.53
C ALA A 57 9.23 0.92 -5.51
N PHE A 58 8.32 0.04 -5.93
CA PHE A 58 7.36 -0.58 -5.01
C PHE A 58 8.05 -1.44 -3.95
N LYS A 59 9.09 -2.19 -4.32
CA LYS A 59 9.88 -2.94 -3.34
C LYS A 59 10.59 -2.02 -2.33
N ALA A 60 11.17 -0.92 -2.78
CA ALA A 60 11.77 0.08 -1.89
C ALA A 60 10.73 0.68 -0.94
N TYR A 61 9.56 1.08 -1.47
CA TYR A 61 8.43 1.53 -0.67
C TYR A 61 8.03 0.52 0.41
N GLN A 62 7.89 -0.77 0.05
CA GLN A 62 7.56 -1.82 1.01
C GLN A 62 8.62 -1.97 2.10
N THR A 63 9.89 -1.81 1.75
CA THR A 63 11.00 -1.99 2.70
C THR A 63 11.15 -0.80 3.64
N ASP A 64 10.94 0.42 3.16
CA ASP A 64 11.28 1.63 3.89
C ASP A 64 10.07 2.29 4.57
N TYR A 65 8.91 2.32 3.88
CA TYR A 65 7.71 2.99 4.38
C TYR A 65 6.82 2.08 5.22
N ILE A 66 6.55 0.86 4.75
CA ILE A 66 5.60 -0.04 5.44
C ILE A 66 5.99 -0.30 6.91
N PRO A 67 7.27 -0.55 7.26
CA PRO A 67 7.66 -0.70 8.66
C PRO A 67 7.39 0.55 9.51
N LYS A 68 7.61 1.75 8.97
CA LYS A 68 7.32 3.02 9.66
C LYS A 68 5.82 3.17 9.92
N GLN A 69 5.01 2.87 8.91
CA GLN A 69 3.56 2.90 9.02
C GLN A 69 3.06 1.84 10.04
N MET A 70 3.57 0.61 9.98
CA MET A 70 3.18 -0.45 10.92
C MET A 70 3.59 -0.17 12.37
N ALA A 71 4.64 0.61 12.59
CA ALA A 71 5.03 1.08 13.92
C ALA A 71 3.96 1.98 14.57
N SER A 72 3.03 2.54 13.80
CA SER A 72 1.85 3.26 14.31
C SER A 72 0.79 2.34 14.94
N GLY A 73 0.92 1.02 14.78
CA GLY A 73 -0.04 0.01 15.25
C GLY A 73 -1.12 -0.38 14.23
N PHE A 74 -1.15 0.28 13.06
CA PHE A 74 -2.15 0.03 12.02
C PHE A 74 -1.59 -0.79 10.86
N ARG A 75 -2.42 -1.66 10.29
CA ARG A 75 -2.11 -2.36 9.03
C ARG A 75 -2.24 -1.40 7.85
N THR A 76 -1.63 -1.77 6.74
CA THR A 76 -1.69 -0.95 5.52
C THR A 76 -3.13 -0.70 5.02
N SER A 77 -4.01 -1.70 5.12
CA SER A 77 -5.42 -1.57 4.75
C SER A 77 -6.19 -0.62 5.67
N GLU A 78 -5.97 -0.72 6.97
CA GLU A 78 -6.57 0.15 7.98
C GLU A 78 -6.13 1.62 7.79
N SER A 79 -4.81 1.83 7.61
CA SER A 79 -4.27 3.16 7.37
C SER A 79 -4.79 3.78 6.08
N ARG A 80 -4.82 3.01 4.97
CA ARG A 80 -5.36 3.52 3.70
C ARG A 80 -6.83 3.87 3.80
N LEU A 81 -7.64 3.04 4.48
CA LEU A 81 -9.05 3.32 4.68
C LEU A 81 -9.25 4.61 5.47
N LEU A 82 -8.52 4.83 6.56
CA LEU A 82 -8.58 6.07 7.34
C LEU A 82 -8.18 7.29 6.50
N LEU A 83 -7.10 7.19 5.72
CA LEU A 83 -6.60 8.29 4.89
C LEU A 83 -7.56 8.63 3.74
N VAL A 84 -8.13 7.63 3.06
CA VAL A 84 -9.10 7.84 1.98
C VAL A 84 -10.39 8.48 2.52
N LEU A 85 -10.89 8.02 3.66
CA LEU A 85 -12.05 8.65 4.29
C LEU A 85 -11.76 10.09 4.77
N ALA A 86 -10.55 10.34 5.26
CA ALA A 86 -10.14 11.69 5.68
C ALA A 86 -9.99 12.65 4.51
N SER A 87 -9.55 12.16 3.35
CA SER A 87 -9.41 12.98 2.13
C SER A 87 -10.75 13.33 1.48
N GLY A 88 -11.84 12.62 1.83
CA GLY A 88 -13.15 12.82 1.22
C GLY A 88 -13.26 12.37 -0.24
N THR A 89 -12.31 11.56 -0.73
CA THR A 89 -12.30 11.10 -2.14
C THR A 89 -13.29 9.97 -2.39
N ALA A 90 -13.61 9.15 -1.37
CA ALA A 90 -14.57 8.07 -1.52
C ALA A 90 -16.01 8.60 -1.49
N SER A 91 -16.84 8.14 -2.43
CA SER A 91 -18.25 8.54 -2.56
C SER A 91 -19.20 7.49 -1.98
N SER A 92 -18.79 6.22 -1.95
CA SER A 92 -19.59 5.10 -1.45
C SER A 92 -18.71 3.97 -0.93
N LYS A 93 -19.31 2.99 -0.21
CA LYS A 93 -18.60 1.78 0.22
C LYS A 93 -18.13 0.94 -0.96
N GLU A 94 -18.88 0.94 -2.04
CA GLU A 94 -18.57 0.21 -3.27
C GLU A 94 -17.33 0.78 -4.00
N ASP A 95 -17.06 2.07 -3.85
CA ASP A 95 -15.90 2.73 -4.45
C ASP A 95 -14.59 2.49 -3.67
N LEU A 96 -14.69 2.24 -2.36
CA LEU A 96 -13.53 2.07 -1.48
C LEU A 96 -12.48 1.05 -2.00
N PRO A 97 -12.86 -0.11 -2.55
CA PRO A 97 -11.88 -1.06 -3.07
C PRO A 97 -10.97 -0.48 -4.15
N ARG A 98 -11.53 0.34 -5.02
CA ARG A 98 -10.78 1.05 -6.06
C ARG A 98 -9.89 2.12 -5.43
N ASP A 99 -10.46 2.95 -4.56
CA ASP A 99 -9.79 4.14 -4.02
C ASP A 99 -8.65 3.78 -3.05
N ILE A 100 -8.77 2.67 -2.33
CA ILE A 100 -7.68 2.17 -1.47
C ILE A 100 -6.80 1.11 -2.14
N ALA A 101 -7.12 0.73 -3.38
CA ALA A 101 -6.44 -0.32 -4.15
C ALA A 101 -6.36 -1.67 -3.40
N MET A 102 -7.50 -2.13 -2.87
CA MET A 102 -7.62 -3.39 -2.11
C MET A 102 -8.94 -4.10 -2.40
N PRO A 103 -9.01 -5.44 -2.24
CA PRO A 103 -10.27 -6.18 -2.39
C PRO A 103 -11.32 -5.76 -1.36
N MET A 104 -12.61 -5.78 -1.72
CA MET A 104 -13.74 -5.44 -0.85
C MET A 104 -13.67 -6.18 0.50
N GLN A 105 -13.37 -7.46 0.50
CA GLN A 105 -13.26 -8.25 1.73
C GLN A 105 -12.23 -7.68 2.72
N GLU A 106 -11.13 -7.14 2.23
CA GLU A 106 -10.10 -6.53 3.08
C GLU A 106 -10.56 -5.15 3.58
N VAL A 107 -11.32 -4.41 2.76
CA VAL A 107 -11.96 -3.14 3.16
C VAL A 107 -12.92 -3.38 4.31
N GLU A 108 -13.86 -4.31 4.16
CA GLU A 108 -14.87 -4.66 5.16
C GLU A 108 -14.20 -5.11 6.47
N ARG A 109 -13.22 -6.00 6.38
CA ARG A 109 -12.47 -6.46 7.55
C ARG A 109 -11.79 -5.30 8.28
N SER A 110 -11.15 -4.39 7.54
CA SER A 110 -10.49 -3.23 8.13
C SER A 110 -11.49 -2.27 8.77
N ALA A 111 -12.64 -2.06 8.11
CA ALA A 111 -13.71 -1.22 8.65
C ALA A 111 -14.26 -1.78 9.98
N GLU A 112 -14.47 -3.10 10.08
CA GLU A 112 -14.95 -3.72 11.33
C GLU A 112 -13.94 -3.54 12.48
N ILE A 113 -12.64 -3.71 12.20
CA ILE A 113 -11.59 -3.47 13.20
C ILE A 113 -11.61 -2.02 13.66
N LEU A 114 -11.63 -1.07 12.70
CA LEU A 114 -11.60 0.36 13.01
C LEU A 114 -12.89 0.84 13.72
N LYS A 115 -14.04 0.24 13.42
CA LYS A 115 -15.27 0.48 14.17
C LYS A 115 -15.17 -0.04 15.60
N PHE A 116 -14.64 -1.23 15.78
CA PHE A 116 -14.41 -1.79 17.13
C PHE A 116 -13.46 -0.93 17.96
N GLU A 117 -12.46 -0.31 17.33
CA GLU A 117 -11.54 0.63 17.97
C GLU A 117 -12.12 2.04 18.18
N GLY A 118 -13.34 2.27 17.70
CA GLY A 118 -14.03 3.57 17.83
C GLY A 118 -13.45 4.65 16.93
N LEU A 119 -12.84 4.28 15.79
CA LEU A 119 -12.27 5.21 14.82
C LEU A 119 -13.24 5.51 13.68
N LEU A 120 -14.14 4.57 13.38
CA LEU A 120 -15.17 4.68 12.36
C LEU A 120 -16.55 4.43 12.92
N VAL A 121 -17.54 4.98 12.23
CA VAL A 121 -18.96 4.66 12.37
C VAL A 121 -19.59 4.47 11.00
N ASP A 122 -20.67 3.70 10.93
CA ASP A 122 -21.47 3.63 9.71
C ASP A 122 -22.22 4.97 9.52
N HIS A 123 -22.22 5.46 8.29
CA HIS A 123 -22.90 6.69 7.91
C HIS A 123 -23.46 6.54 6.50
N ASP A 124 -24.75 6.34 6.39
CA ASP A 124 -25.46 6.12 5.12
C ASP A 124 -24.76 5.02 4.27
N ASN A 125 -24.38 5.35 3.05
CA ASN A 125 -23.67 4.45 2.12
C ASN A 125 -22.14 4.51 2.25
N LEU A 126 -21.60 5.03 3.34
CA LEU A 126 -20.16 5.17 3.57
C LEU A 126 -19.84 4.93 5.06
N TYR A 127 -18.59 4.99 5.41
CA TYR A 127 -18.12 5.12 6.79
C TYR A 127 -17.77 6.58 7.07
N ALA A 128 -18.03 7.03 8.30
CA ALA A 128 -17.58 8.32 8.78
C ALA A 128 -16.49 8.16 9.84
N LEU A 129 -15.50 9.04 9.82
CA LEU A 129 -14.48 9.12 10.85
C LEU A 129 -15.08 9.73 12.12
N THR A 130 -14.84 9.09 13.27
CA THR A 130 -15.04 9.72 14.57
C THR A 130 -13.98 10.82 14.78
N GLU A 131 -14.12 11.61 15.84
CA GLU A 131 -13.07 12.59 16.18
C GLU A 131 -11.72 11.92 16.46
N LYS A 132 -11.73 10.78 17.14
CA LYS A 132 -10.53 9.94 17.32
C LYS A 132 -9.99 9.44 15.97
N GLY A 133 -10.89 9.04 15.06
CA GLY A 133 -10.53 8.62 13.71
C GLY A 133 -9.84 9.72 12.90
N LYS A 134 -10.33 10.95 12.97
CA LYS A 134 -9.72 12.11 12.30
C LYS A 134 -8.31 12.40 12.82
N GLN A 135 -8.13 12.39 14.14
CA GLN A 135 -6.83 12.59 14.77
C GLN A 135 -5.85 11.47 14.38
N THR A 136 -6.33 10.22 14.33
CA THR A 136 -5.52 9.08 13.89
C THR A 136 -5.15 9.21 12.40
N ALA A 137 -6.09 9.60 11.54
CA ALA A 137 -5.82 9.81 10.12
C ALA A 137 -4.79 10.92 9.90
N GLN A 138 -4.88 12.03 10.67
CA GLN A 138 -3.87 13.08 10.61
C GLN A 138 -2.49 12.57 11.00
N TYR A 139 -2.38 11.81 12.07
CA TYR A 139 -1.10 11.21 12.49
C TYR A 139 -0.51 10.29 11.42
N LEU A 140 -1.35 9.47 10.77
CA LEU A 140 -0.91 8.60 9.68
C LEU A 140 -0.49 9.39 8.44
N PHE A 141 -1.19 10.49 8.14
CA PHE A 141 -0.81 11.41 7.08
C PHE A 141 0.56 12.04 7.34
N ASP A 142 0.82 12.49 8.58
CA ASP A 142 2.11 13.08 8.95
C ASP A 142 3.28 12.09 8.77
N ILE A 143 3.06 10.79 9.05
CA ILE A 143 4.05 9.74 8.77
C ILE A 143 4.28 9.62 7.26
N ALA A 144 3.23 9.62 6.46
CA ALA A 144 3.33 9.51 5.01
C ALA A 144 4.01 10.73 4.39
N ASP A 145 3.63 11.92 4.82
CA ASP A 145 4.22 13.18 4.36
C ASP A 145 5.71 13.29 4.72
N SER A 146 6.06 12.94 5.95
CA SER A 146 7.46 12.90 6.39
C SER A 146 8.29 11.95 5.53
N HIS A 147 7.76 10.76 5.21
CA HIS A 147 8.45 9.82 4.33
C HIS A 147 8.57 10.36 2.89
N GLN A 148 7.50 10.95 2.35
CA GLN A 148 7.52 11.59 1.03
C GLN A 148 8.60 12.67 0.96
N ASN A 149 8.66 13.55 1.95
CA ASN A 149 9.65 14.63 2.01
C ASN A 149 11.08 14.08 2.07
N GLU A 150 11.33 13.00 2.80
CA GLU A 150 12.63 12.33 2.84
C GLU A 150 13.02 11.75 1.47
N VAL A 151 12.09 11.08 0.78
CA VAL A 151 12.33 10.49 -0.54
C VAL A 151 12.62 11.58 -1.59
N PHE A 152 11.88 12.67 -1.55
CA PHE A 152 11.97 13.74 -2.55
C PHE A 152 12.95 14.86 -2.22
N LYS A 153 13.62 14.84 -1.06
CA LYS A 153 14.54 15.91 -0.63
C LYS A 153 15.65 16.27 -1.63
N LYS A 154 16.01 15.35 -2.53
CA LYS A 154 17.06 15.53 -3.55
C LYS A 154 16.53 16.04 -4.90
N TYR A 155 15.22 16.22 -5.02
CA TYR A 155 14.56 16.67 -6.24
C TYR A 155 13.98 18.08 -6.03
N SER A 156 13.84 18.86 -7.13
CA SER A 156 13.12 20.13 -7.08
C SER A 156 11.61 19.90 -6.94
N GLU A 157 10.86 20.89 -6.47
CA GLU A 157 9.40 20.82 -6.42
C GLU A 157 8.80 20.57 -7.81
N GLU A 158 9.34 21.21 -8.86
CA GLU A 158 8.90 20.96 -10.23
C GLU A 158 9.07 19.49 -10.66
N GLN A 159 10.22 18.88 -10.32
CA GLN A 159 10.46 17.46 -10.62
C GLN A 159 9.50 16.56 -9.85
N LYS A 160 9.22 16.89 -8.59
CA LYS A 160 8.25 16.19 -7.76
C LYS A 160 6.83 16.27 -8.34
N ASP A 161 6.41 17.47 -8.76
CA ASP A 161 5.09 17.70 -9.35
C ASP A 161 4.91 16.95 -10.68
N ILE A 162 5.92 16.97 -11.54
CA ILE A 162 5.93 16.20 -12.79
C ILE A 162 5.78 14.70 -12.48
N PHE A 163 6.56 14.20 -11.53
CA PHE A 163 6.51 12.78 -11.15
C PHE A 163 5.13 12.37 -10.59
N ILE A 164 4.56 13.20 -9.73
CA ILE A 164 3.21 12.96 -9.16
C ILE A 164 2.16 12.97 -10.27
N THR A 165 2.23 13.94 -11.19
CA THR A 165 1.30 14.02 -12.33
C THR A 165 1.38 12.75 -13.19
N MET A 166 2.58 12.31 -13.56
CA MET A 166 2.77 11.09 -14.34
C MET A 166 2.25 9.84 -13.60
N LEU A 167 2.44 9.75 -12.28
CA LEU A 167 1.91 8.64 -11.49
C LEU A 167 0.38 8.65 -11.43
N ARG A 168 -0.25 9.83 -11.31
CA ARG A 168 -1.71 9.96 -11.36
C ARG A 168 -2.27 9.49 -12.69
N ASP A 169 -1.70 9.98 -13.79
CA ASP A 169 -2.11 9.57 -15.13
C ASP A 169 -1.97 8.06 -15.32
N PHE A 170 -0.84 7.51 -14.88
CA PHE A 170 -0.59 6.07 -14.97
C PHE A 170 -1.54 5.24 -14.09
N ALA A 171 -1.90 5.75 -12.92
CA ALA A 171 -2.84 5.11 -12.00
C ALA A 171 -4.31 5.32 -12.37
N GLY A 172 -4.61 6.15 -13.38
CA GLY A 172 -5.98 6.52 -13.75
C GLY A 172 -6.70 7.33 -12.67
N VAL A 173 -5.95 8.10 -11.89
CA VAL A 173 -6.48 8.97 -10.83
C VAL A 173 -6.38 10.41 -11.32
N ALA A 174 -7.53 11.00 -11.67
CA ALA A 174 -7.62 12.37 -12.13
C ALA A 174 -7.52 13.38 -10.97
#